data_6764aeadae7ecbee95f310ce17c38318
#
_entry.id   6764aeadae7ecbee95f310ce17c38318
#
_cell.length_a   1.000
_cell.length_b   1.000
_cell.length_c   1.000
_cell.angle_alpha   90.00
_cell.angle_beta   90.00
_cell.angle_gamma   90.00
#
_symmetry.space_group_name_H-M   'P 1'
#
loop_
_entity.id
_entity.type
_entity.pdbx_description
1 polymer ?
#
loop_
_entity_poly.entity_id
_entity_poly.type
_entity_poly.pdbx_seq_one_letter_code
_entity_poly.pdbx_strand_id
1 'polypeptide(L)'
;MASTVTQAAERDDPADWLRLIRSRRVGAVTFHRLMGEHGSARAALQALPELARAAGVEGYEVCPLGVAQAEIKAGRACGAQLLLWGGPGYPAGLMDLADAPPVLWTRGDTGLLQRPMVAIVGARNASSLGLRMARRLAEGLGASGQVVVSGLARGIDAAAHEAALATGTVAVMAGGVDVIYPEENADLAAQIAAKGCLVAEH
;
A
#
# COMPACT_ATOMS: atom_id res chain seq x y z
N MET A 1 14.01 2.13 -17.95
CA MET A 1 12.81 1.35 -17.54
C MET A 1 11.82 2.17 -16.67
N ALA A 2 12.26 2.94 -15.68
CA ALA A 2 11.35 3.79 -14.88
C ALA A 2 10.48 4.74 -15.71
N SER A 3 11.00 5.39 -16.74
CA SER A 3 10.26 6.34 -17.61
C SER A 3 9.04 5.72 -18.32
N THR A 4 9.13 4.47 -18.78
CA THR A 4 8.04 3.82 -19.53
C THR A 4 6.87 3.44 -18.62
N VAL A 5 7.14 2.93 -17.42
CA VAL A 5 6.10 2.52 -16.48
C VAL A 5 5.43 3.72 -15.82
N THR A 6 6.18 4.79 -15.55
CA THR A 6 5.62 6.07 -15.06
C THR A 6 4.65 6.67 -16.08
N GLN A 7 4.95 6.62 -17.38
CA GLN A 7 4.03 7.06 -18.43
C GLN A 7 2.79 6.14 -18.55
N ALA A 8 2.94 4.84 -18.25
CA ALA A 8 1.82 3.92 -18.22
C ALA A 8 0.85 4.21 -17.09
N ALA A 9 1.35 4.58 -15.89
CA ALA A 9 0.50 4.94 -14.75
C ALA A 9 -0.44 6.13 -15.03
N GLU A 10 -0.09 7.02 -15.95
CA GLU A 10 -0.93 8.16 -16.35
C GLU A 10 -1.92 7.81 -17.48
N ARG A 11 -1.67 6.75 -18.25
CA ARG A 11 -2.42 6.42 -19.47
C ARG A 11 -3.27 5.18 -19.34
N ASP A 12 -2.86 4.23 -18.52
CA ASP A 12 -3.54 2.95 -18.37
C ASP A 12 -4.78 3.09 -17.45
N ASP A 13 -5.79 2.26 -17.72
CA ASP A 13 -6.93 2.11 -16.82
C ASP A 13 -6.46 1.48 -15.49
N PRO A 14 -6.71 2.09 -14.33
CA PRO A 14 -6.43 1.48 -13.03
C PRO A 14 -6.99 0.07 -12.85
N ALA A 15 -8.11 -0.25 -13.52
CA ALA A 15 -8.66 -1.59 -13.51
C ALA A 15 -7.74 -2.61 -14.19
N ASP A 16 -7.03 -2.25 -15.25
CA ASP A 16 -6.07 -3.15 -15.90
C ASP A 16 -4.83 -3.40 -15.01
N TRP A 17 -4.38 -2.39 -14.24
CA TRP A 17 -3.33 -2.57 -13.24
C TRP A 17 -3.75 -3.55 -12.14
N LEU A 18 -4.95 -3.35 -11.56
CA LEU A 18 -5.48 -4.27 -10.56
C LEU A 18 -5.65 -5.68 -11.13
N ARG A 19 -6.21 -5.84 -12.32
CA ARG A 19 -6.32 -7.15 -12.97
C ARG A 19 -4.96 -7.83 -13.10
N LEU A 20 -3.94 -7.10 -13.52
CA LEU A 20 -2.60 -7.67 -13.70
C LEU A 20 -2.04 -8.16 -12.37
N ILE A 21 -2.01 -7.31 -11.32
CA ILE A 21 -1.46 -7.70 -10.01
C ILE A 21 -2.32 -8.74 -9.28
N ARG A 22 -3.65 -8.79 -9.51
CA ARG A 22 -4.57 -9.80 -8.94
C ARG A 22 -4.60 -11.10 -9.74
N SER A 23 -3.92 -11.16 -10.89
CA SER A 23 -3.80 -12.40 -11.67
C SER A 23 -2.91 -13.41 -10.94
N ARG A 24 -3.29 -14.70 -11.01
CA ARG A 24 -2.59 -15.78 -10.31
C ARG A 24 -1.10 -15.81 -10.68
N ARG A 25 -0.22 -15.95 -9.69
CA ARG A 25 1.25 -15.95 -9.83
C ARG A 25 1.87 -14.65 -10.35
N VAL A 26 1.14 -13.56 -10.36
CA VAL A 26 1.69 -12.24 -10.61
C VAL A 26 1.89 -11.52 -9.28
N GLY A 27 3.13 -11.50 -8.78
CA GLY A 27 3.56 -10.65 -7.67
C GLY A 27 4.22 -9.38 -8.21
N ALA A 28 4.66 -8.48 -7.32
CA ALA A 28 5.23 -7.19 -7.67
C ALA A 28 6.38 -7.30 -8.69
N VAL A 29 7.37 -8.18 -8.47
CA VAL A 29 8.49 -8.40 -9.39
C VAL A 29 8.01 -8.82 -10.78
N THR A 30 7.05 -9.76 -10.85
CA THR A 30 6.49 -10.22 -12.13
C THR A 30 5.71 -9.10 -12.81
N PHE A 31 4.95 -8.32 -12.05
CA PHE A 31 4.22 -7.17 -12.55
C PHE A 31 5.17 -6.16 -13.23
N HIS A 32 6.23 -5.73 -12.54
CA HIS A 32 7.19 -4.76 -13.07
C HIS A 32 7.92 -5.28 -14.31
N ARG A 33 8.29 -6.57 -14.33
CA ARG A 33 8.87 -7.21 -15.50
C ARG A 33 7.91 -7.17 -16.69
N LEU A 34 6.66 -7.59 -16.51
CA LEU A 34 5.65 -7.58 -17.58
C LEU A 34 5.36 -6.17 -18.10
N MET A 35 5.27 -5.17 -17.20
CA MET A 35 5.12 -3.78 -17.61
C MET A 35 6.30 -3.27 -18.42
N GLY A 36 7.52 -3.68 -18.06
CA GLY A 36 8.74 -3.34 -18.82
C GLY A 36 8.81 -3.99 -20.21
N GLU A 37 8.37 -5.26 -20.31
CA GLU A 37 8.38 -6.03 -21.56
C GLU A 37 7.26 -5.61 -22.53
N HIS A 38 6.06 -5.28 -22.02
CA HIS A 38 4.88 -5.04 -22.84
C HIS A 38 4.44 -3.57 -22.90
N GLY A 39 5.00 -2.69 -22.06
CA GLY A 39 4.78 -1.26 -22.08
C GLY A 39 3.45 -0.77 -21.48
N SER A 40 2.48 -1.67 -21.23
CA SER A 40 1.20 -1.34 -20.58
C SER A 40 0.58 -2.55 -19.88
N ALA A 41 -0.24 -2.31 -18.85
CA ALA A 41 -0.96 -3.38 -18.14
C ALA A 41 -1.92 -4.14 -19.07
N ARG A 42 -2.57 -3.43 -19.99
CA ARG A 42 -3.45 -4.05 -21.00
C ARG A 42 -2.70 -5.01 -21.92
N ALA A 43 -1.56 -4.61 -22.47
CA ALA A 43 -0.74 -5.47 -23.32
C ALA A 43 -0.17 -6.67 -22.53
N ALA A 44 0.27 -6.45 -21.29
CA ALA A 44 0.72 -7.51 -20.40
C ALA A 44 -0.40 -8.54 -20.10
N LEU A 45 -1.63 -8.09 -19.84
CA LEU A 45 -2.79 -8.96 -19.64
C LEU A 45 -3.12 -9.81 -20.88
N GLN A 46 -2.95 -9.26 -22.09
CA GLN A 46 -3.16 -10.00 -23.33
C GLN A 46 -2.09 -11.07 -23.55
N ALA A 47 -0.83 -10.80 -23.18
CA ALA A 47 0.28 -11.74 -23.35
C ALA A 47 0.30 -12.85 -22.26
N LEU A 48 -0.27 -12.57 -21.08
CA LEU A 48 -0.13 -13.41 -19.89
C LEU A 48 -0.62 -14.86 -20.08
N PRO A 49 -1.75 -15.17 -20.77
CA PRO A 49 -2.18 -16.55 -21.00
C PRO A 49 -1.18 -17.37 -21.83
N GLU A 50 -0.56 -16.75 -22.84
CA GLU A 50 0.47 -17.39 -23.66
C GLU A 50 1.76 -17.65 -22.88
N LEU A 51 2.20 -16.66 -22.10
CA LEU A 51 3.36 -16.78 -21.22
C LEU A 51 3.16 -17.88 -20.18
N ALA A 52 1.96 -17.98 -19.59
CA ALA A 52 1.61 -19.02 -18.66
C ALA A 52 1.65 -20.41 -19.31
N ARG A 53 1.09 -20.54 -20.52
CA ARG A 53 1.12 -21.80 -21.30
C ARG A 53 2.56 -22.22 -21.62
N ALA A 54 3.40 -21.29 -22.05
CA ALA A 54 4.83 -21.54 -22.30
C ALA A 54 5.57 -22.01 -21.04
N ALA A 55 5.12 -21.58 -19.86
CA ALA A 55 5.63 -22.02 -18.56
C ALA A 55 4.97 -23.30 -18.02
N GLY A 56 4.19 -24.03 -18.84
CA GLY A 56 3.54 -25.28 -18.48
C GLY A 56 2.27 -25.11 -17.63
N VAL A 57 1.65 -23.93 -17.62
CA VAL A 57 0.39 -23.67 -16.90
C VAL A 57 -0.74 -23.67 -17.91
N GLU A 58 -1.49 -24.76 -17.99
CA GLU A 58 -2.67 -24.85 -18.85
C GLU A 58 -3.89 -24.18 -18.20
N GLY A 59 -4.83 -23.70 -19.05
CA GLY A 59 -6.09 -23.11 -18.60
C GLY A 59 -5.90 -21.85 -17.73
N TYR A 60 -4.84 -21.06 -17.99
CA TYR A 60 -4.59 -19.84 -17.26
C TYR A 60 -5.57 -18.74 -17.64
N GLU A 61 -6.26 -18.21 -16.64
CA GLU A 61 -7.15 -17.07 -16.78
C GLU A 61 -6.60 -15.87 -16.00
N VAL A 62 -6.62 -14.71 -16.66
CA VAL A 62 -6.31 -13.44 -16.01
C VAL A 62 -7.45 -13.03 -15.07
N CYS A 63 -7.15 -12.19 -14.08
CA CYS A 63 -8.17 -11.66 -13.19
C CYS A 63 -9.32 -11.02 -14.00
N PRO A 64 -10.58 -11.42 -13.77
CA PRO A 64 -11.73 -10.86 -14.48
C PRO A 64 -11.89 -9.37 -14.23
N LEU A 65 -12.34 -8.63 -15.26
CA LEU A 65 -12.56 -7.18 -15.15
C LEU A 65 -13.54 -6.83 -14.02
N GLY A 66 -14.59 -7.62 -13.86
CA GLY A 66 -15.59 -7.39 -12.81
C GLY A 66 -15.03 -7.45 -11.39
N VAL A 67 -13.98 -8.26 -11.14
CA VAL A 67 -13.30 -8.33 -9.85
C VAL A 67 -12.57 -7.03 -9.55
N ALA A 68 -11.78 -6.53 -10.50
CA ALA A 68 -11.06 -5.26 -10.34
C ALA A 68 -12.02 -4.06 -10.20
N GLN A 69 -13.10 -4.06 -10.97
CA GLN A 69 -14.14 -3.02 -10.86
C GLN A 69 -14.86 -3.05 -9.52
N ALA A 70 -15.13 -4.24 -8.97
CA ALA A 70 -15.72 -4.40 -7.64
C ALA A 70 -14.77 -3.90 -6.55
N GLU A 71 -13.47 -4.19 -6.65
CA GLU A 71 -12.43 -3.69 -5.74
C GLU A 71 -12.36 -2.14 -5.79
N ILE A 72 -12.33 -1.54 -6.99
CA ILE A 72 -12.33 -0.07 -7.15
C ILE A 72 -13.60 0.54 -6.53
N LYS A 73 -14.76 -0.07 -6.76
CA LYS A 73 -16.02 0.39 -6.20
C LYS A 73 -16.01 0.33 -4.67
N ALA A 74 -15.53 -0.77 -4.10
CA ALA A 74 -15.42 -0.94 -2.64
C ALA A 74 -14.45 0.08 -2.02
N GLY A 75 -13.27 0.26 -2.61
CA GLY A 75 -12.30 1.26 -2.17
C GLY A 75 -12.88 2.68 -2.17
N ARG A 76 -13.54 3.08 -3.26
CA ARG A 76 -14.20 4.39 -3.33
C ARG A 76 -15.33 4.54 -2.30
N ALA A 77 -16.09 3.48 -2.04
CA ALA A 77 -17.18 3.52 -1.08
C ALA A 77 -16.70 3.73 0.38
N CYS A 78 -15.51 3.23 0.74
CA CYS A 78 -14.89 3.48 2.05
C CYS A 78 -14.03 4.76 2.09
N GLY A 79 -14.01 5.56 1.01
CA GLY A 79 -13.24 6.80 0.93
C GLY A 79 -11.74 6.59 0.66
N ALA A 80 -11.37 5.41 0.17
CA ALA A 80 -9.99 5.13 -0.20
C ALA A 80 -9.64 5.64 -1.60
N GLN A 81 -8.35 5.92 -1.80
CA GLN A 81 -7.74 6.28 -3.07
C GLN A 81 -6.79 5.18 -3.51
N LEU A 82 -6.75 4.88 -4.80
CA LEU A 82 -5.80 3.95 -5.40
C LEU A 82 -4.61 4.75 -5.97
N LEU A 83 -3.43 4.47 -5.48
CA LEU A 83 -2.16 4.99 -6.00
C LEU A 83 -1.49 3.91 -6.85
N LEU A 84 -1.07 4.28 -8.05
CA LEU A 84 -0.33 3.40 -8.96
C LEU A 84 1.16 3.73 -8.87
N TRP A 85 2.02 2.73 -8.95
CA TRP A 85 3.46 2.89 -8.96
C TRP A 85 3.91 3.86 -10.07
N GLY A 86 4.70 4.87 -9.71
CA GLY A 86 5.14 5.92 -10.62
C GLY A 86 4.10 6.98 -10.96
N GLY A 87 2.86 6.84 -10.48
CA GLY A 87 1.80 7.82 -10.64
C GLY A 87 1.80 8.89 -9.53
N PRO A 88 0.91 9.89 -9.66
CA PRO A 88 0.81 10.98 -8.68
C PRO A 88 0.50 10.44 -7.27
N GLY A 89 1.22 10.96 -6.28
CA GLY A 89 1.03 10.62 -4.86
C GLY A 89 1.67 9.30 -4.42
N TYR A 90 2.20 8.48 -5.33
CA TYR A 90 2.92 7.26 -4.93
C TYR A 90 4.22 7.62 -4.18
N PRO A 91 4.57 6.93 -3.06
CA PRO A 91 5.76 7.24 -2.27
C PRO A 91 7.05 7.05 -3.07
N ALA A 92 7.81 8.12 -3.29
CA ALA A 92 9.04 8.07 -4.07
C ALA A 92 10.07 7.07 -3.53
N GLY A 93 10.19 6.96 -2.20
CA GLY A 93 11.13 6.02 -1.57
C GLY A 93 10.82 4.54 -1.81
N LEU A 94 9.59 4.18 -2.21
CA LEU A 94 9.25 2.81 -2.58
C LEU A 94 9.61 2.50 -4.04
N MET A 95 9.76 3.52 -4.89
CA MET A 95 10.01 3.30 -6.33
C MET A 95 11.38 2.69 -6.63
N ASP A 96 12.32 2.80 -5.71
CA ASP A 96 13.67 2.24 -5.85
C ASP A 96 13.74 0.74 -5.49
N LEU A 97 12.65 0.18 -4.93
CA LEU A 97 12.58 -1.24 -4.59
C LEU A 97 12.23 -2.07 -5.83
N ALA A 98 12.92 -3.19 -6.02
CA ALA A 98 12.66 -4.10 -7.14
C ALA A 98 11.31 -4.82 -7.04
N ASP A 99 10.76 -4.90 -5.83
CA ASP A 99 9.48 -5.51 -5.47
C ASP A 99 8.47 -4.48 -4.93
N ALA A 100 8.65 -3.21 -5.32
CA ALA A 100 7.73 -2.14 -4.94
C ALA A 100 6.27 -2.53 -5.25
N PRO A 101 5.31 -2.31 -4.32
CA PRO A 101 3.90 -2.59 -4.59
C PRO A 101 3.42 -1.85 -5.84
N PRO A 102 2.88 -2.53 -6.87
CA PRO A 102 2.37 -1.85 -8.06
C PRO A 102 1.21 -0.91 -7.79
N VAL A 103 0.43 -1.22 -6.75
CA VAL A 103 -0.75 -0.47 -6.33
C VAL A 103 -0.74 -0.32 -4.82
N LEU A 104 -1.22 0.82 -4.34
CA LEU A 104 -1.47 1.07 -2.92
C LEU A 104 -2.86 1.66 -2.76
N TRP A 105 -3.66 1.06 -1.89
CA TRP A 105 -4.87 1.66 -1.38
C TRP A 105 -4.51 2.56 -0.21
N THR A 106 -5.04 3.78 -0.20
CA THR A 106 -4.75 4.76 0.85
C THR A 106 -6.04 5.42 1.33
N ARG A 107 -6.12 5.73 2.63
CA ARG A 107 -7.23 6.47 3.20
C ARG A 107 -6.69 7.49 4.21
N GLY A 108 -6.99 8.77 3.98
CA GLY A 108 -6.48 9.89 4.79
C GLY A 108 -5.56 10.82 3.99
N ASP A 109 -4.61 11.45 4.66
CA ASP A 109 -3.68 12.43 4.09
C ASP A 109 -2.51 11.73 3.37
N THR A 110 -2.61 11.60 2.05
CA THR A 110 -1.55 11.04 1.20
C THR A 110 -0.31 11.94 1.10
N GLY A 111 -0.41 13.22 1.47
CA GLY A 111 0.73 14.13 1.54
C GLY A 111 1.80 13.67 2.54
N LEU A 112 1.40 12.93 3.57
CA LEU A 112 2.33 12.33 4.54
C LEU A 112 3.27 11.31 3.89
N LEU A 113 2.85 10.64 2.82
CA LEU A 113 3.66 9.63 2.10
C LEU A 113 4.83 10.25 1.33
N GLN A 114 4.85 11.58 1.17
CA GLN A 114 5.92 12.31 0.50
C GLN A 114 6.95 12.91 1.48
N ARG A 115 6.70 12.77 2.79
CA ARG A 115 7.58 13.29 3.84
C ARG A 115 8.58 12.24 4.28
N PRO A 116 9.72 12.62 4.89
CA PRO A 116 10.62 11.67 5.52
C PRO A 116 9.89 10.85 6.60
N MET A 117 10.07 9.53 6.57
CA MET A 117 9.36 8.59 7.43
C MET A 117 10.32 7.70 8.21
N VAL A 118 9.94 7.38 9.47
CA VAL A 118 10.66 6.43 10.32
C VAL A 118 9.69 5.38 10.85
N ALA A 119 10.01 4.11 10.66
CA ALA A 119 9.20 3.01 11.16
C ALA A 119 9.49 2.75 12.64
N ILE A 120 8.43 2.62 13.44
CA ILE A 120 8.47 2.13 14.82
C ILE A 120 7.65 0.86 14.86
N VAL A 121 8.29 -0.28 15.13
CA VAL A 121 7.63 -1.59 15.24
C VAL A 121 8.10 -2.31 16.49
N GLY A 122 7.29 -3.19 17.04
CA GLY A 122 7.72 -3.93 18.22
C GLY A 122 6.71 -4.94 18.77
N ALA A 123 6.91 -5.30 20.02
CA ALA A 123 6.14 -6.34 20.68
C ALA A 123 4.65 -5.98 20.80
N ARG A 124 3.77 -6.94 20.49
CA ARG A 124 2.32 -6.83 20.71
C ARG A 124 1.96 -6.80 22.19
N ASN A 125 2.69 -7.56 23.02
CA ASN A 125 2.61 -7.55 24.49
C ASN A 125 3.83 -6.83 25.07
N ALA A 126 3.86 -5.50 24.91
CA ALA A 126 4.97 -4.69 25.37
C ALA A 126 4.87 -4.37 26.86
N SER A 127 6.04 -4.30 27.52
CA SER A 127 6.10 -3.81 28.91
C SER A 127 5.74 -2.33 29.00
N SER A 128 5.36 -1.85 30.18
CA SER A 128 5.08 -0.43 30.43
C SER A 128 6.27 0.47 30.05
N LEU A 129 7.51 -0.02 30.21
CA LEU A 129 8.71 0.70 29.78
C LEU A 129 8.78 0.77 28.25
N GLY A 130 8.49 -0.34 27.54
CA GLY A 130 8.46 -0.38 26.07
C GLY A 130 7.44 0.59 25.50
N LEU A 131 6.22 0.60 26.04
CA LEU A 131 5.16 1.52 25.61
C LEU A 131 5.55 2.99 25.82
N ARG A 132 6.14 3.33 26.99
CA ARG A 132 6.62 4.70 27.24
C ARG A 132 7.74 5.09 26.28
N MET A 133 8.66 4.17 25.98
CA MET A 133 9.76 4.42 25.04
C MET A 133 9.23 4.65 23.63
N ALA A 134 8.28 3.83 23.16
CA ALA A 134 7.65 4.00 21.85
C ALA A 134 6.96 5.36 21.70
N ARG A 135 6.16 5.78 22.70
CA ARG A 135 5.54 7.11 22.72
C ARG A 135 6.59 8.22 22.66
N ARG A 136 7.60 8.17 23.50
CA ARG A 136 8.64 9.19 23.55
C ARG A 136 9.44 9.30 22.24
N LEU A 137 9.76 8.17 21.61
CA LEU A 137 10.40 8.14 20.30
C LEU A 137 9.49 8.73 19.22
N ALA A 138 8.21 8.35 19.18
CA ALA A 138 7.25 8.86 18.22
C ALA A 138 7.02 10.38 18.36
N GLU A 139 6.89 10.88 19.59
CA GLU A 139 6.82 12.32 19.89
C GLU A 139 8.06 13.07 19.41
N GLY A 140 9.27 12.55 19.73
CA GLY A 140 10.54 13.14 19.32
C GLY A 140 10.74 13.17 17.81
N LEU A 141 10.39 12.09 17.12
CA LEU A 141 10.43 12.01 15.65
C LEU A 141 9.43 13.00 15.03
N GLY A 142 8.21 13.04 15.53
CA GLY A 142 7.20 13.99 15.06
C GLY A 142 7.63 15.44 15.26
N ALA A 143 8.20 15.78 16.42
CA ALA A 143 8.74 17.11 16.70
C ALA A 143 9.91 17.50 15.77
N SER A 144 10.67 16.52 15.26
CA SER A 144 11.73 16.73 14.27
C SER A 144 11.24 16.73 12.82
N GLY A 145 9.91 16.69 12.59
CA GLY A 145 9.30 16.73 11.26
C GLY A 145 9.21 15.38 10.54
N GLN A 146 9.55 14.27 11.20
CA GLN A 146 9.44 12.93 10.65
C GLN A 146 8.01 12.40 10.80
N VAL A 147 7.53 11.65 9.82
CA VAL A 147 6.28 10.89 9.90
C VAL A 147 6.57 9.52 10.51
N VAL A 148 5.78 9.12 11.50
CA VAL A 148 5.90 7.79 12.11
C VAL A 148 5.12 6.77 11.30
N VAL A 149 5.78 5.69 10.88
CA VAL A 149 5.15 4.55 10.19
C VAL A 149 5.07 3.36 11.13
N SER A 150 3.93 2.68 11.19
CA SER A 150 3.79 1.44 11.95
C SER A 150 2.66 0.56 11.38
N GLY A 151 2.46 -0.64 11.96
CA GLY A 151 1.58 -1.68 11.42
C GLY A 151 0.19 -1.75 12.07
N LEU A 152 -0.18 -0.78 12.90
CA LEU A 152 -1.47 -0.75 13.64
C LEU A 152 -1.72 -1.99 14.54
N ALA A 153 -0.67 -2.74 14.88
CA ALA A 153 -0.77 -3.86 15.80
C ALA A 153 -0.96 -3.38 17.26
N ARG A 154 -1.28 -4.32 18.15
CA ARG A 154 -1.26 -4.06 19.61
C ARG A 154 0.12 -3.61 20.08
N GLY A 155 0.17 -2.96 21.23
CA GLY A 155 1.41 -2.67 21.94
C GLY A 155 2.20 -1.52 21.34
N ILE A 156 3.41 -1.78 20.88
CA ILE A 156 4.36 -0.73 20.43
C ILE A 156 3.77 0.07 19.27
N ASP A 157 3.16 -0.61 18.29
CA ASP A 157 2.61 0.03 17.11
C ASP A 157 1.50 1.03 17.47
N ALA A 158 0.52 0.58 18.26
CA ALA A 158 -0.58 1.44 18.71
C ALA A 158 -0.05 2.65 19.51
N ALA A 159 0.88 2.41 20.45
CA ALA A 159 1.47 3.47 21.26
C ALA A 159 2.24 4.51 20.43
N ALA A 160 2.93 4.06 19.37
CA ALA A 160 3.63 4.94 18.45
C ALA A 160 2.64 5.79 17.61
N HIS A 161 1.58 5.16 17.09
CA HIS A 161 0.54 5.88 16.34
C HIS A 161 -0.17 6.92 17.20
N GLU A 162 -0.62 6.55 18.42
CA GLU A 162 -1.26 7.48 19.37
C GLU A 162 -0.44 8.74 19.59
N ALA A 163 0.88 8.56 19.83
CA ALA A 163 1.79 9.66 20.11
C ALA A 163 2.09 10.55 18.88
N ALA A 164 2.01 9.98 17.67
CA ALA A 164 2.32 10.68 16.43
C ALA A 164 1.07 11.27 15.73
N LEU A 165 -0.16 11.09 16.23
CA LEU A 165 -1.39 11.57 15.60
C LEU A 165 -1.40 13.08 15.32
N ALA A 166 -0.73 13.88 16.13
CA ALA A 166 -0.68 15.33 15.98
C ALA A 166 0.36 15.82 14.95
N THR A 167 1.38 15.00 14.66
CA THR A 167 2.53 15.38 13.81
C THR A 167 2.54 14.67 12.47
N GLY A 168 1.83 13.57 12.36
CA GLY A 168 1.68 12.73 11.18
C GLY A 168 2.10 11.29 11.43
N THR A 169 1.21 10.37 11.08
CA THR A 169 1.46 8.93 11.17
C THR A 169 0.84 8.17 10.00
N VAL A 170 1.51 7.11 9.56
CA VAL A 170 1.07 6.23 8.48
C VAL A 170 0.94 4.81 9.02
N ALA A 171 -0.23 4.22 8.90
CA ALA A 171 -0.46 2.82 9.27
C ALA A 171 -0.44 1.93 8.02
N VAL A 172 0.52 0.99 7.98
CA VAL A 172 0.65 -0.02 6.92
C VAL A 172 -0.09 -1.27 7.36
N MET A 173 -1.16 -1.60 6.64
CA MET A 173 -2.08 -2.66 7.02
C MET A 173 -1.88 -3.91 6.16
N ALA A 174 -1.98 -5.08 6.77
CA ALA A 174 -1.88 -6.37 6.07
C ALA A 174 -3.18 -6.74 5.32
N GLY A 175 -4.31 -6.26 5.80
CA GLY A 175 -5.61 -6.35 5.11
C GLY A 175 -5.93 -5.11 4.31
N GLY A 176 -7.16 -4.97 3.82
CA GLY A 176 -7.62 -3.73 3.17
C GLY A 176 -7.68 -2.55 4.13
N VAL A 177 -7.66 -1.33 3.61
CA VAL A 177 -7.78 -0.09 4.43
C VAL A 177 -9.15 0.06 5.11
N ASP A 178 -10.10 -0.80 4.78
CA ASP A 178 -11.42 -0.95 5.38
C ASP A 178 -11.53 -2.15 6.33
N VAL A 179 -10.49 -3.01 6.39
CA VAL A 179 -10.44 -4.21 7.25
C VAL A 179 -9.54 -3.96 8.44
N ILE A 180 -10.11 -3.46 9.53
CA ILE A 180 -9.32 -3.09 10.72
C ILE A 180 -9.04 -4.33 11.57
N TYR A 181 -7.75 -4.59 11.77
CA TYR A 181 -7.27 -5.63 12.68
C TYR A 181 -6.02 -5.15 13.44
N PRO A 182 -5.98 -5.34 14.77
CA PRO A 182 -7.03 -5.91 15.63
C PRO A 182 -8.22 -4.94 15.81
N GLU A 183 -9.39 -5.49 16.09
CA GLU A 183 -10.64 -4.70 16.25
C GLU A 183 -10.55 -3.67 17.38
N GLU A 184 -9.79 -3.96 18.42
CA GLU A 184 -9.55 -3.02 19.54
C GLU A 184 -8.86 -1.71 19.11
N ASN A 185 -8.20 -1.67 17.96
CA ASN A 185 -7.57 -0.48 17.39
C ASN A 185 -8.48 0.24 16.37
N ALA A 186 -9.77 -0.09 16.31
CA ALA A 186 -10.71 0.52 15.35
C ALA A 186 -10.81 2.04 15.51
N ASP A 187 -10.91 2.52 16.75
CA ASP A 187 -10.96 3.96 17.04
C ASP A 187 -9.65 4.67 16.67
N LEU A 188 -8.51 4.02 16.90
CA LEU A 188 -7.22 4.53 16.49
C LEU A 188 -7.09 4.59 14.95
N ALA A 189 -7.53 3.54 14.25
CA ALA A 189 -7.59 3.52 12.79
C ALA A 189 -8.45 4.67 12.23
N ALA A 190 -9.63 4.91 12.83
CA ALA A 190 -10.48 6.03 12.44
C ALA A 190 -9.80 7.40 12.66
N GLN A 191 -9.06 7.57 13.75
CA GLN A 191 -8.28 8.78 14.01
C GLN A 191 -7.13 8.94 13.01
N ILE A 192 -6.44 7.84 12.66
CA ILE A 192 -5.37 7.84 11.63
C ILE A 192 -5.96 8.18 10.26
N ALA A 193 -7.12 7.62 9.90
CA ALA A 193 -7.79 7.97 8.65
C ALA A 193 -8.19 9.46 8.58
N ALA A 194 -8.45 10.10 9.72
CA ALA A 194 -8.83 11.51 9.80
C ALA A 194 -7.65 12.49 9.85
N LYS A 195 -6.49 12.10 10.42
CA LYS A 195 -5.36 12.98 10.72
C LYS A 195 -4.01 12.47 10.18
N GLY A 196 -3.96 11.24 9.73
CA GLY A 196 -2.83 10.52 9.22
C GLY A 196 -3.17 9.85 7.89
N CYS A 197 -2.58 8.67 7.62
CA CYS A 197 -2.87 7.89 6.43
C CYS A 197 -2.85 6.38 6.74
N LEU A 198 -3.90 5.66 6.31
CA LEU A 198 -3.90 4.21 6.23
C LEU A 198 -3.41 3.79 4.84
N VAL A 199 -2.59 2.76 4.76
CA VAL A 199 -2.02 2.23 3.51
C VAL A 199 -2.12 0.71 3.49
N ALA A 200 -2.52 0.13 2.37
CA ALA A 200 -2.57 -1.31 2.14
C ALA A 200 -2.36 -1.65 0.66
N GLU A 201 -1.98 -2.89 0.38
CA GLU A 201 -1.87 -3.41 -0.99
C GLU A 201 -3.18 -4.05 -1.50
N HIS A 202 -4.17 -4.20 -0.59
CA HIS A 202 -5.45 -4.85 -0.83
C HIS A 202 -6.61 -3.95 -0.42
#